data_57cefd83fda7817edca1c8be019abb93
#
_entry.id   57cefd83fda7817edca1c8be019abb93
#
_cell.length_a   1.000
_cell.length_b   1.000
_cell.length_c   1.000
_cell.angle_alpha   90.00
_cell.angle_beta   90.00
_cell.angle_gamma   90.00
#
_symmetry.space_group_name_H-M   'P 1'
#
loop_
_entity.id
_entity.type
_entity.pdbx_description
1 polymer ?
#
loop_
_entity_poly.entity_id
_entity_poly.type
_entity_poly.pdbx_seq_one_letter_code
_entity_poly.pdbx_strand_id
1 'polypeptide(L)'
;KGSDVSRYVISDSRMAGFHFTGSTSTFNTLWRQIGENLGHYKSYPKIVGETGGKNFIFVHPSAPALDVATAIVRGAFEYQGQKCSAGSRAYIPASLWKEVKEYVGDMLKEIKMGDVQDFTNFINAVIDEASFDNIMSYIDYAKQSPDAEIVFGGNGDKSVGYFVEPTVIQTTDPMFKSMVEEIFGPVITIYVYDDNKYEE
;
A
#
# COMPACT_ATOMS: atom_id res chain seq x y z
N LYS A 1 -1.06 -24.71 -5.26
CA LYS A 1 -1.39 -23.30 -4.98
C LYS A 1 -2.10 -23.19 -3.63
N GLY A 2 -2.04 -22.03 -2.95
CA GLY A 2 -2.73 -21.80 -1.68
C GLY A 2 -4.24 -22.04 -1.78
N SER A 3 -4.84 -21.66 -2.89
CA SER A 3 -6.26 -21.89 -3.19
C SER A 3 -6.65 -23.37 -3.21
N ASP A 4 -5.77 -24.24 -3.64
CA ASP A 4 -6.05 -25.68 -3.68
C ASP A 4 -6.02 -26.28 -2.27
N VAL A 5 -5.01 -25.86 -1.47
CA VAL A 5 -4.87 -26.31 -0.08
C VAL A 5 -6.08 -25.83 0.75
N SER A 6 -6.45 -24.55 0.64
CA SER A 6 -7.58 -24.00 1.41
C SER A 6 -8.90 -24.70 1.07
N ARG A 7 -9.14 -25.06 -0.19
CA ARG A 7 -10.33 -25.81 -0.59
C ARG A 7 -10.43 -27.18 0.11
N TYR A 8 -9.33 -27.94 0.18
CA TYR A 8 -9.31 -29.21 0.91
C TYR A 8 -9.51 -29.05 2.41
N VAL A 9 -8.84 -28.07 3.02
CA VAL A 9 -8.95 -27.81 4.47
C VAL A 9 -10.38 -27.37 4.82
N ILE A 10 -10.97 -26.45 4.06
CA ILE A 10 -12.32 -25.94 4.32
C ILE A 10 -13.40 -27.02 4.15
N SER A 11 -13.19 -28.00 3.27
CA SER A 11 -14.12 -29.13 3.08
C SER A 11 -13.98 -30.25 4.11
N ASP A 12 -12.97 -30.23 4.98
CA ASP A 12 -12.80 -31.28 6.00
C ASP A 12 -13.70 -31.02 7.21
N SER A 13 -14.51 -32.01 7.60
CA SER A 13 -15.44 -31.91 8.73
C SER A 13 -14.77 -31.67 10.09
N ARG A 14 -13.48 -31.90 10.19
CA ARG A 14 -12.66 -31.72 11.41
C ARG A 14 -12.10 -30.29 11.53
N MET A 15 -12.31 -29.42 10.53
CA MET A 15 -11.84 -28.05 10.58
C MET A 15 -12.42 -27.34 11.81
N ALA A 16 -11.52 -26.87 12.69
CA ALA A 16 -11.87 -26.25 13.97
C ALA A 16 -11.43 -24.78 14.05
N GLY A 17 -10.59 -24.32 13.15
CA GLY A 17 -10.12 -22.93 13.11
C GLY A 17 -9.46 -22.59 11.79
N PHE A 18 -9.50 -21.29 11.48
CA PHE A 18 -8.91 -20.71 10.29
C PHE A 18 -8.28 -19.36 10.64
N HIS A 19 -6.98 -19.25 10.50
CA HIS A 19 -6.23 -18.02 10.70
C HIS A 19 -5.61 -17.62 9.35
N PHE A 20 -5.95 -16.44 8.87
CA PHE A 20 -5.57 -15.97 7.54
C PHE A 20 -4.85 -14.63 7.61
N THR A 21 -3.80 -14.49 6.81
CA THR A 21 -3.18 -13.20 6.50
C THR A 21 -3.10 -13.08 4.98
N GLY A 22 -3.62 -11.98 4.42
CA GLY A 22 -3.62 -11.73 2.99
C GLY A 22 -4.67 -10.72 2.54
N SER A 23 -5.09 -10.77 1.26
CA SER A 23 -6.04 -9.80 0.74
C SER A 23 -7.44 -9.94 1.33
N THR A 24 -8.11 -8.83 1.54
CA THR A 24 -9.51 -8.78 2.01
C THR A 24 -10.45 -9.58 1.10
N SER A 25 -10.27 -9.51 -0.21
CA SER A 25 -11.11 -10.25 -1.17
C SER A 25 -10.96 -11.76 -1.02
N THR A 26 -9.72 -12.25 -0.82
CA THR A 26 -9.45 -13.66 -0.56
C THR A 26 -10.09 -14.09 0.75
N PHE A 27 -9.92 -13.32 1.84
CA PHE A 27 -10.53 -13.62 3.14
C PHE A 27 -12.05 -13.72 3.06
N ASN A 28 -12.70 -12.75 2.40
CA ASN A 28 -14.15 -12.76 2.20
C ASN A 28 -14.62 -14.00 1.43
N THR A 29 -13.85 -14.45 0.44
CA THR A 29 -14.15 -15.67 -0.32
C THR A 29 -14.06 -16.92 0.57
N LEU A 30 -12.98 -17.01 1.36
CA LEU A 30 -12.78 -18.15 2.26
C LEU A 30 -13.82 -18.18 3.38
N TRP A 31 -14.17 -17.02 3.93
CA TRP A 31 -15.22 -16.93 4.95
C TRP A 31 -16.58 -17.38 4.41
N ARG A 32 -16.94 -16.97 3.20
CA ARG A 32 -18.15 -17.44 2.55
C ARG A 32 -18.15 -18.96 2.39
N GLN A 33 -17.06 -19.55 1.92
CA GLN A 33 -16.92 -21.01 1.77
C GLN A 33 -17.05 -21.74 3.11
N ILE A 34 -16.48 -21.19 4.18
CA ILE A 34 -16.64 -21.75 5.53
C ILE A 34 -18.12 -21.68 5.96
N GLY A 35 -18.79 -20.56 5.72
CA GLY A 35 -20.20 -20.37 6.01
C GLY A 35 -21.12 -21.37 5.29
N GLU A 36 -20.81 -21.65 4.01
CA GLU A 36 -21.54 -22.64 3.20
C GLU A 36 -21.38 -24.09 3.72
N ASN A 37 -20.28 -24.37 4.44
CA ASN A 37 -19.98 -25.70 4.98
C ASN A 37 -20.34 -25.89 6.47
N LEU A 38 -21.01 -24.93 7.12
CA LEU A 38 -21.26 -24.98 8.57
C LEU A 38 -21.94 -26.28 9.04
N GLY A 39 -22.89 -26.82 8.29
CA GLY A 39 -23.58 -28.06 8.60
C GLY A 39 -22.72 -29.32 8.50
N HIS A 40 -21.55 -29.23 7.91
CA HIS A 40 -20.61 -30.34 7.71
C HIS A 40 -19.59 -30.47 8.86
N TYR A 41 -19.30 -29.37 9.57
CA TYR A 41 -18.28 -29.35 10.59
C TYR A 41 -18.71 -30.02 11.90
N LYS A 42 -17.79 -30.71 12.56
CA LYS A 42 -17.99 -31.28 13.90
C LYS A 42 -18.15 -30.24 15.00
N SER A 43 -17.61 -29.03 14.78
CA SER A 43 -17.75 -27.86 15.66
C SER A 43 -17.65 -26.60 14.81
N TYR A 44 -18.16 -25.46 15.32
CA TYR A 44 -18.03 -24.18 14.61
C TYR A 44 -16.58 -23.71 14.56
N PRO A 45 -16.01 -23.52 13.35
CA PRO A 45 -14.62 -23.06 13.21
C PRO A 45 -14.47 -21.64 13.76
N LYS A 46 -13.36 -21.38 14.46
CA LYS A 46 -12.96 -20.03 14.83
C LYS A 46 -12.24 -19.38 13.65
N ILE A 47 -12.63 -18.17 13.28
CA ILE A 47 -12.09 -17.45 12.12
C ILE A 47 -11.38 -16.20 12.62
N VAL A 48 -10.11 -16.05 12.22
CA VAL A 48 -9.29 -14.85 12.46
C VAL A 48 -8.70 -14.41 11.12
N GLY A 49 -8.86 -13.13 10.78
CA GLY A 49 -8.33 -12.56 9.55
C GLY A 49 -7.52 -11.29 9.81
N GLU A 50 -6.29 -11.29 9.33
CA GLU A 50 -5.46 -10.11 9.13
C GLU A 50 -5.48 -9.79 7.64
N THR A 51 -6.13 -8.70 7.26
CA THR A 51 -6.40 -8.40 5.85
C THR A 51 -5.80 -7.07 5.42
N GLY A 52 -6.17 -6.58 4.26
CA GLY A 52 -5.71 -5.32 3.71
C GLY A 52 -6.09 -4.10 4.55
N GLY A 53 -5.36 -3.03 4.34
CA GLY A 53 -5.56 -1.75 5.00
C GLY A 53 -5.22 -0.56 4.10
N LYS A 54 -5.53 0.62 4.59
CA LYS A 54 -5.19 1.89 3.95
C LYS A 54 -4.67 2.86 4.99
N ASN A 55 -3.47 2.58 5.50
CA ASN A 55 -2.85 3.37 6.56
C ASN A 55 -2.49 4.77 6.06
N PHE A 56 -2.44 5.70 6.99
CA PHE A 56 -2.27 7.10 6.67
C PHE A 56 -1.24 7.78 7.56
N ILE A 57 -0.71 8.89 7.07
CA ILE A 57 0.04 9.89 7.82
C ILE A 57 -0.84 11.14 7.84
N PHE A 58 -1.21 11.61 9.03
CA PHE A 58 -1.97 12.84 9.21
C PHE A 58 -1.13 13.87 9.96
N VAL A 59 -0.86 15.00 9.32
CA VAL A 59 0.15 15.95 9.73
C VAL A 59 -0.50 17.21 10.31
N HIS A 60 -0.15 17.56 11.55
CA HIS A 60 -0.55 18.83 12.15
C HIS A 60 0.33 19.98 11.62
N PRO A 61 -0.18 21.23 11.45
CA PRO A 61 0.60 22.36 10.95
C PRO A 61 1.88 22.70 11.75
N SER A 62 1.98 22.29 13.00
CA SER A 62 3.19 22.49 13.82
C SER A 62 4.25 21.40 13.70
N ALA A 63 4.05 20.39 12.86
CA ALA A 63 5.00 19.30 12.70
C ALA A 63 6.27 19.79 11.98
N PRO A 64 7.48 19.30 12.39
CA PRO A 64 8.71 19.60 11.63
C PRO A 64 8.67 18.95 10.25
N ALA A 65 8.89 19.72 9.20
CA ALA A 65 8.78 19.23 7.82
C ALA A 65 9.75 18.09 7.49
N LEU A 66 10.96 18.09 8.05
CA LEU A 66 11.94 17.01 7.88
C LEU A 66 11.46 15.68 8.49
N ASP A 67 10.82 15.73 9.67
CA ASP A 67 10.30 14.53 10.33
C ASP A 67 9.14 13.94 9.52
N VAL A 68 8.27 14.81 8.98
CA VAL A 68 7.18 14.43 8.08
C VAL A 68 7.72 13.76 6.81
N ALA A 69 8.72 14.36 6.16
CA ALA A 69 9.35 13.78 4.97
C ALA A 69 9.99 12.42 5.27
N THR A 70 10.67 12.30 6.41
CA THR A 70 11.27 11.03 6.87
C THR A 70 10.18 9.96 7.10
N ALA A 71 9.08 10.34 7.75
CA ALA A 71 7.95 9.44 7.97
C ALA A 71 7.31 8.97 6.64
N ILE A 72 7.18 9.87 5.66
CA ILE A 72 6.68 9.54 4.32
C ILE A 72 7.61 8.53 3.65
N VAL A 73 8.90 8.83 3.52
CA VAL A 73 9.84 7.99 2.78
C VAL A 73 9.99 6.62 3.44
N ARG A 74 10.18 6.58 4.76
CA ARG A 74 10.31 5.32 5.51
C ARG A 74 8.99 4.56 5.56
N GLY A 75 7.89 5.23 5.86
CA GLY A 75 6.59 4.62 6.02
C GLY A 75 5.99 4.07 4.73
N ALA A 76 6.23 4.74 3.60
CA ALA A 76 5.64 4.35 2.32
C ALA A 76 6.52 3.40 1.49
N PHE A 77 7.85 3.53 1.56
CA PHE A 77 8.73 2.88 0.58
C PHE A 77 9.59 1.75 1.15
N GLU A 78 9.75 1.67 2.46
CA GLU A 78 10.46 0.55 3.07
C GLU A 78 9.81 -0.78 2.67
N TYR A 79 10.64 -1.75 2.26
CA TYR A 79 10.19 -3.02 1.71
C TYR A 79 9.23 -2.87 0.51
N GLN A 80 9.46 -1.85 -0.34
CA GLN A 80 8.64 -1.52 -1.52
C GLN A 80 7.16 -1.26 -1.19
N GLY A 81 6.84 -0.76 0.02
CA GLY A 81 5.47 -0.55 0.46
C GLY A 81 4.62 -1.81 0.60
N GLN A 82 5.24 -2.99 0.56
CA GLN A 82 4.57 -4.30 0.63
C GLN A 82 4.35 -4.73 2.09
N LYS A 83 3.73 -3.86 2.88
CA LYS A 83 3.38 -4.08 4.28
C LYS A 83 1.93 -3.69 4.52
N CYS A 84 1.19 -4.48 5.30
CA CYS A 84 -0.15 -4.10 5.76
C CYS A 84 -0.14 -2.81 6.59
N SER A 85 1.02 -2.43 7.15
CA SER A 85 1.25 -1.22 7.94
C SER A 85 1.91 -0.07 7.16
N ALA A 86 2.19 -0.21 5.86
CA ALA A 86 2.80 0.86 5.06
C ALA A 86 1.87 2.07 4.98
N GLY A 87 2.44 3.27 5.15
CA GLY A 87 1.72 4.52 4.93
C GLY A 87 1.51 4.74 3.44
N SER A 88 0.29 4.58 2.95
CA SER A 88 -0.02 4.65 1.52
C SER A 88 -0.77 5.92 1.11
N ARG A 89 -1.11 6.76 2.08
CA ARG A 89 -1.69 8.09 1.89
C ARG A 89 -1.24 9.05 2.99
N ALA A 90 -1.15 10.34 2.67
CA ALA A 90 -0.85 11.36 3.67
C ALA A 90 -1.72 12.61 3.46
N TYR A 91 -2.08 13.21 4.59
CA TYR A 91 -2.81 14.47 4.65
C TYR A 91 -1.85 15.52 5.23
N ILE A 92 -1.48 16.51 4.42
CA ILE A 92 -0.43 17.47 4.74
C ILE A 92 -1.01 18.88 4.67
N PRO A 93 -0.79 19.75 5.69
CA PRO A 93 -1.26 21.12 5.63
C PRO A 93 -0.54 21.92 4.55
N ALA A 94 -1.26 22.83 3.91
CA ALA A 94 -0.74 23.62 2.79
C ALA A 94 0.51 24.43 3.19
N SER A 95 0.60 24.90 4.41
CA SER A 95 1.77 25.64 4.92
C SER A 95 3.06 24.82 4.93
N LEU A 96 2.99 23.49 5.10
CA LEU A 96 4.16 22.61 5.18
C LEU A 96 4.50 21.92 3.87
N TRP A 97 3.54 21.78 2.95
CA TRP A 97 3.73 20.90 1.79
C TRP A 97 4.94 21.26 0.94
N LYS A 98 5.21 22.55 0.74
CA LYS A 98 6.36 22.96 -0.09
C LYS A 98 7.68 22.43 0.48
N GLU A 99 7.91 22.62 1.77
CA GLU A 99 9.15 22.21 2.43
C GLU A 99 9.24 20.69 2.57
N VAL A 100 8.13 20.02 2.91
CA VAL A 100 8.05 18.54 2.94
C VAL A 100 8.39 17.94 1.57
N LYS A 101 7.83 18.50 0.49
CA LYS A 101 8.08 18.07 -0.89
C LYS A 101 9.56 18.18 -1.26
N GLU A 102 10.24 19.27 -0.86
CA GLU A 102 11.66 19.46 -1.10
C GLU A 102 12.49 18.39 -0.39
N TYR A 103 12.25 18.14 0.92
CA TYR A 103 12.95 17.09 1.67
C TYR A 103 12.67 15.68 1.13
N VAL A 104 11.42 15.36 0.77
CA VAL A 104 11.09 14.07 0.14
C VAL A 104 11.87 13.90 -1.17
N GLY A 105 11.91 14.94 -2.01
CA GLY A 105 12.64 14.90 -3.27
C GLY A 105 14.13 14.67 -3.07
N ASP A 106 14.76 15.30 -2.07
CA ASP A 106 16.16 15.12 -1.77
C ASP A 106 16.46 13.72 -1.24
N MET A 107 15.62 13.19 -0.33
CA MET A 107 15.75 11.82 0.14
C MET A 107 15.60 10.79 -0.99
N LEU A 108 14.65 11.00 -1.93
CA LEU A 108 14.46 10.09 -3.06
C LEU A 108 15.63 10.06 -4.03
N LYS A 109 16.40 11.16 -4.17
CA LYS A 109 17.65 11.18 -4.97
C LYS A 109 18.75 10.30 -4.38
N GLU A 110 18.76 10.13 -3.06
CA GLU A 110 19.73 9.28 -2.35
C GLU A 110 19.36 7.79 -2.39
N ILE A 111 18.08 7.47 -2.64
CA ILE A 111 17.60 6.09 -2.68
C ILE A 111 18.12 5.37 -3.92
N LYS A 112 18.76 4.22 -3.67
CA LYS A 112 19.16 3.30 -4.73
C LYS A 112 18.15 2.18 -4.88
N MET A 113 17.92 1.77 -6.10
CA MET A 113 17.07 0.66 -6.48
C MET A 113 17.86 -0.40 -7.23
N GLY A 114 17.74 -1.67 -6.85
CA GLY A 114 18.48 -2.75 -7.48
C GLY A 114 18.35 -4.11 -6.79
N ASP A 115 19.32 -4.98 -7.04
CA ASP A 115 19.34 -6.35 -6.53
C ASP A 115 19.36 -6.40 -4.98
N VAL A 116 18.63 -7.36 -4.40
CA VAL A 116 18.57 -7.59 -2.95
C VAL A 116 19.90 -8.02 -2.33
N GLN A 117 20.84 -8.52 -3.13
CA GLN A 117 22.18 -8.93 -2.65
C GLN A 117 23.07 -7.70 -2.36
N ASP A 118 22.77 -6.56 -2.96
CA ASP A 118 23.46 -5.29 -2.67
C ASP A 118 22.70 -4.52 -1.58
N PHE A 119 23.19 -4.61 -0.35
CA PHE A 119 22.58 -3.94 0.82
C PHE A 119 22.63 -2.41 0.80
N THR A 120 23.25 -1.81 -0.22
CA THR A 120 23.14 -0.36 -0.44
C THR A 120 21.85 0.03 -1.14
N ASN A 121 21.11 -0.93 -1.73
CA ASN A 121 19.81 -0.69 -2.34
C ASN A 121 18.71 -0.66 -1.28
N PHE A 122 18.01 0.46 -1.19
CA PHE A 122 16.86 0.61 -0.32
C PHE A 122 15.58 0.02 -0.94
N ILE A 123 15.46 0.11 -2.26
CA ILE A 123 14.33 -0.40 -3.04
C ILE A 123 14.78 -1.60 -3.87
N ASN A 124 14.00 -2.67 -3.84
CA ASN A 124 14.21 -3.85 -4.66
C ASN A 124 12.97 -4.11 -5.55
N ALA A 125 12.92 -5.26 -6.23
CA ALA A 125 11.76 -5.67 -7.02
C ALA A 125 10.54 -5.95 -6.13
N VAL A 126 9.34 -5.69 -6.62
CA VAL A 126 8.10 -6.16 -6.00
C VAL A 126 7.92 -7.67 -6.23
N ILE A 127 6.98 -8.29 -5.51
CA ILE A 127 6.93 -9.75 -5.32
C ILE A 127 6.77 -10.55 -6.63
N ASP A 128 5.98 -10.07 -7.57
CA ASP A 128 5.70 -10.76 -8.84
C ASP A 128 5.18 -9.80 -9.92
N GLU A 129 4.99 -10.35 -11.13
CA GLU A 129 4.48 -9.60 -12.28
C GLU A 129 3.06 -9.06 -12.06
N ALA A 130 2.20 -9.82 -11.39
CA ALA A 130 0.83 -9.39 -11.12
C ALA A 130 0.80 -8.17 -10.19
N SER A 131 1.68 -8.14 -9.18
CA SER A 131 1.87 -6.98 -8.30
C SER A 131 2.41 -5.79 -9.07
N PHE A 132 3.42 -5.99 -9.91
CA PHE A 132 3.97 -4.94 -10.77
C PHE A 132 2.88 -4.31 -11.66
N ASP A 133 2.15 -5.13 -12.41
CA ASP A 133 1.12 -4.67 -13.34
C ASP A 133 -0.02 -3.96 -12.58
N ASN A 134 -0.40 -4.47 -11.41
CA ASN A 134 -1.39 -3.81 -10.55
C ASN A 134 -0.91 -2.43 -10.10
N ILE A 135 0.32 -2.31 -9.57
CA ILE A 135 0.88 -1.04 -9.09
C ILE A 135 0.96 -0.03 -10.24
N MET A 136 1.48 -0.44 -11.39
CA MET A 136 1.58 0.41 -12.58
C MET A 136 0.20 0.89 -13.05
N SER A 137 -0.84 0.07 -12.92
CA SER A 137 -2.21 0.47 -13.29
C SER A 137 -2.73 1.66 -12.46
N TYR A 138 -2.37 1.74 -11.16
CA TYR A 138 -2.70 2.91 -10.32
C TYR A 138 -1.89 4.14 -10.68
N ILE A 139 -0.60 3.96 -10.99
CA ILE A 139 0.27 5.05 -11.43
C ILE A 139 -0.22 5.63 -12.75
N ASP A 140 -0.57 4.78 -13.71
CA ASP A 140 -1.07 5.20 -15.02
C ASP A 140 -2.46 5.85 -14.92
N TYR A 141 -3.31 5.36 -14.01
CA TYR A 141 -4.57 6.01 -13.70
C TYR A 141 -4.36 7.45 -13.17
N ALA A 142 -3.39 7.63 -12.27
CA ALA A 142 -3.06 8.96 -11.75
C ALA A 142 -2.49 9.90 -12.83
N LYS A 143 -1.61 9.38 -13.72
CA LYS A 143 -1.06 10.16 -14.86
C LYS A 143 -2.14 10.67 -15.81
N GLN A 144 -3.25 9.95 -15.95
CA GLN A 144 -4.34 10.28 -16.87
C GLN A 144 -5.44 11.13 -16.22
N SER A 145 -5.42 11.29 -14.90
CA SER A 145 -6.46 12.03 -14.18
C SER A 145 -6.17 13.51 -14.10
N PRO A 146 -7.17 14.39 -14.32
CA PRO A 146 -7.03 15.81 -14.07
C PRO A 146 -6.92 16.18 -12.57
N ASP A 147 -7.31 15.28 -11.68
CA ASP A 147 -7.35 15.48 -10.23
C ASP A 147 -6.07 15.03 -9.53
N ALA A 148 -5.06 14.56 -10.29
CA ALA A 148 -3.81 14.06 -9.73
C ALA A 148 -2.60 14.43 -10.59
N GLU A 149 -1.44 14.53 -9.92
CA GLU A 149 -0.14 14.66 -10.57
C GLU A 149 0.87 13.70 -9.97
N ILE A 150 1.81 13.20 -10.79
CA ILE A 150 2.96 12.47 -10.31
C ILE A 150 4.03 13.50 -9.88
N VAL A 151 4.27 13.57 -8.58
CA VAL A 151 5.26 14.51 -8.02
C VAL A 151 6.68 13.97 -8.14
N PHE A 152 6.84 12.66 -7.88
CA PHE A 152 8.12 11.94 -8.00
C PHE A 152 7.88 10.52 -8.48
N GLY A 153 8.87 9.94 -9.17
CA GLY A 153 8.82 8.58 -9.66
C GLY A 153 7.86 8.39 -10.82
N GLY A 154 7.03 7.36 -10.75
CA GLY A 154 6.00 7.09 -11.75
C GLY A 154 6.41 6.11 -12.84
N ASN A 155 7.61 5.54 -12.77
CA ASN A 155 8.09 4.58 -13.77
C ASN A 155 8.26 3.18 -13.15
N GLY A 156 8.23 2.19 -14.01
CA GLY A 156 8.55 0.82 -13.66
C GLY A 156 9.25 0.12 -14.81
N ASP A 157 10.10 -0.85 -14.48
CA ASP A 157 10.81 -1.67 -15.46
C ASP A 157 10.75 -3.14 -15.03
N LYS A 158 10.22 -4.00 -15.91
CA LYS A 158 10.17 -5.45 -15.70
C LYS A 158 11.07 -6.25 -16.65
N SER A 159 12.04 -5.58 -17.30
CA SER A 159 12.95 -6.22 -18.25
C SER A 159 13.95 -7.17 -17.57
N VAL A 160 14.38 -6.83 -16.35
CA VAL A 160 15.32 -7.63 -15.54
C VAL A 160 14.76 -8.04 -14.19
N GLY A 161 13.64 -7.44 -13.76
CA GLY A 161 12.95 -7.68 -12.49
C GLY A 161 11.79 -6.72 -12.35
N TYR A 162 10.89 -6.99 -11.43
CA TYR A 162 9.66 -6.19 -11.25
C TYR A 162 9.92 -4.92 -10.43
N PHE A 163 10.71 -3.99 -11.00
CA PHE A 163 11.13 -2.77 -10.34
C PHE A 163 10.12 -1.64 -10.57
N VAL A 164 9.64 -1.03 -9.48
CA VAL A 164 8.79 0.16 -9.51
C VAL A 164 9.48 1.26 -8.71
N GLU A 165 9.62 2.43 -9.31
CA GLU A 165 10.19 3.59 -8.63
C GLU A 165 9.31 4.03 -7.45
N PRO A 166 9.92 4.47 -6.32
CA PRO A 166 9.19 5.17 -5.27
C PRO A 166 8.37 6.31 -5.87
N THR A 167 7.06 6.22 -5.78
CA THR A 167 6.15 7.12 -6.47
C THR A 167 5.32 7.94 -5.48
N VAL A 168 5.38 9.26 -5.64
CA VAL A 168 4.56 10.21 -4.89
C VAL A 168 3.54 10.82 -5.84
N ILE A 169 2.27 10.61 -5.54
CA ILE A 169 1.13 11.20 -6.24
C ILE A 169 0.59 12.33 -5.36
N GLN A 170 0.29 13.48 -5.92
CA GLN A 170 -0.51 14.52 -5.24
C GLN A 170 -1.89 14.54 -5.88
N THR A 171 -2.94 14.66 -5.06
CA THR A 171 -4.31 14.75 -5.54
C THR A 171 -5.06 15.89 -4.90
N THR A 172 -6.04 16.43 -5.61
CA THR A 172 -7.02 17.42 -5.11
C THR A 172 -8.31 16.77 -4.60
N ASP A 173 -8.49 15.44 -4.82
CA ASP A 173 -9.65 14.68 -4.36
C ASP A 173 -9.26 13.77 -3.19
N PRO A 174 -9.76 14.01 -1.96
CA PRO A 174 -9.48 13.16 -0.79
C PRO A 174 -10.01 11.74 -0.94
N MET A 175 -10.92 11.50 -1.90
CA MET A 175 -11.48 10.18 -2.23
C MET A 175 -10.89 9.60 -3.52
N PHE A 176 -9.80 10.16 -4.01
CA PHE A 176 -9.13 9.66 -5.21
C PHE A 176 -8.82 8.15 -5.08
N LYS A 177 -8.88 7.43 -6.18
CA LYS A 177 -8.74 5.95 -6.20
C LYS A 177 -7.55 5.47 -5.37
N SER A 178 -6.37 6.08 -5.53
CA SER A 178 -5.18 5.71 -4.77
C SER A 178 -5.17 6.18 -3.30
N MET A 179 -6.14 7.05 -2.90
CA MET A 179 -6.37 7.40 -1.48
C MET A 179 -7.22 6.36 -0.75
N VAL A 180 -8.07 5.62 -1.45
CA VAL A 180 -9.06 4.72 -0.83
C VAL A 180 -8.76 3.24 -1.03
N GLU A 181 -8.12 2.86 -2.13
CA GLU A 181 -7.80 1.46 -2.44
C GLU A 181 -6.38 1.09 -2.04
N GLU A 182 -6.17 -0.13 -1.54
CA GLU A 182 -4.86 -0.67 -1.19
C GLU A 182 -4.09 -1.05 -2.46
N ILE A 183 -2.89 -0.47 -2.64
CA ILE A 183 -2.02 -0.73 -3.80
C ILE A 183 -1.01 -1.84 -3.50
N PHE A 184 -0.48 -1.87 -2.29
CA PHE A 184 0.55 -2.80 -1.81
C PHE A 184 1.87 -2.70 -2.60
N GLY A 185 2.30 -1.47 -2.85
CA GLY A 185 3.49 -1.12 -3.64
C GLY A 185 4.13 0.19 -3.17
N PRO A 186 5.27 0.60 -3.77
CA PRO A 186 6.00 1.81 -3.39
C PRO A 186 5.32 3.08 -3.90
N VAL A 187 4.07 3.29 -3.52
CA VAL A 187 3.23 4.42 -3.95
C VAL A 187 2.56 5.04 -2.74
N ILE A 188 2.73 6.35 -2.58
CA ILE A 188 1.98 7.14 -1.60
C ILE A 188 1.23 8.26 -2.31
N THR A 189 0.00 8.52 -1.85
CA THR A 189 -0.80 9.63 -2.36
C THR A 189 -0.96 10.71 -1.31
N ILE A 190 -0.66 11.94 -1.69
CA ILE A 190 -0.68 13.12 -0.84
C ILE A 190 -1.95 13.92 -1.14
N TYR A 191 -2.72 14.22 -0.11
CA TYR A 191 -3.77 15.24 -0.14
C TYR A 191 -3.32 16.45 0.69
N VAL A 192 -3.28 17.61 0.04
CA VAL A 192 -2.89 18.87 0.70
C VAL A 192 -4.16 19.58 1.17
N TYR A 193 -4.31 19.74 2.48
CA TYR A 193 -5.47 20.38 3.07
C TYR A 193 -5.18 21.82 3.51
N ASP A 194 -6.21 22.66 3.59
CA ASP A 194 -6.12 24.02 4.14
C ASP A 194 -5.90 23.95 5.66
N ASP A 195 -4.88 24.63 6.17
CA ASP A 195 -4.50 24.65 7.58
C ASP A 195 -5.67 24.99 8.53
N ASN A 196 -6.62 25.81 8.09
CA ASN A 196 -7.82 26.17 8.85
C ASN A 196 -8.86 25.03 8.93
N LYS A 197 -8.66 23.95 8.19
CA LYS A 197 -9.56 22.78 8.12
C LYS A 197 -9.03 21.55 8.84
N TYR A 198 -8.06 21.74 9.73
CA TYR A 198 -7.46 20.63 10.46
C TYR A 198 -8.48 19.83 11.29
N GLU A 199 -9.48 20.51 11.87
CA GLU A 199 -10.51 19.89 12.71
C GLU A 199 -11.70 19.29 11.92
N GLU A 200 -11.77 19.56 10.59
CA GLU A 200 -12.82 19.04 9.70
C GLU A 200 -12.42 17.68 9.08
#